data_237553498e61edb16630484cd9e65528
#
_entry.id   237553498e61edb16630484cd9e65528
#
_cell.length_a   1.000
_cell.length_b   1.000
_cell.length_c   1.000
_cell.angle_alpha   90.00
_cell.angle_beta   90.00
_cell.angle_gamma   90.00
#
_symmetry.space_group_name_H-M   'P 1'
#
loop_
_entity.id
_entity.type
_entity.pdbx_description
1 polymer ?
#
loop_
_entity_poly.entity_id
_entity_poly.type
_entity_poly.pdbx_seq_one_letter_code
_entity_poly.pdbx_strand_id
1 'polypeptide(L)'
;MIPKIIHYCWLSNDPIPSNIQHYMDSWKKYLPDYEFIHWNFDKFDKSSSRWVSEAFDNKKYAFAADYIRLYALYHYGGIYLDMDVEVLKSFNPFLSLQTMMGWQYGKGKGLEVAAFGVERHSSWVKLCLDSYDKRPFVLPDGSFDILQPLPLQVEKTLLNNGYDLISVTSLEDAMKIDEASMKIAIFPATFFSPKSFTDGVIRTTTNTYLSLIHISEPTRHAQI
;
A
#
# COMPACT_ATOMS: atom_id res chain seq x y z
N MET A 1 13.06 9.11 -8.42
CA MET A 1 13.40 8.91 -6.98
C MET A 1 12.17 9.06 -6.11
N ILE A 2 12.00 8.19 -5.12
CA ILE A 2 10.89 8.20 -4.18
C ILE A 2 11.05 9.35 -3.19
N PRO A 3 10.09 10.29 -3.06
CA PRO A 3 10.14 11.36 -2.08
C PRO A 3 10.09 10.87 -0.62
N LYS A 4 10.69 11.61 0.31
CA LYS A 4 10.61 11.33 1.76
C LYS A 4 9.26 11.76 2.34
N ILE A 5 8.19 11.15 1.86
CA ILE A 5 6.82 11.39 2.28
C ILE A 5 6.19 10.05 2.67
N ILE A 6 5.59 10.00 3.85
CA ILE A 6 4.77 8.88 4.31
C ILE A 6 3.31 9.27 4.22
N HIS A 7 2.54 8.52 3.44
CA HIS A 7 1.09 8.65 3.34
C HIS A 7 0.41 7.57 4.16
N TYR A 8 -0.64 7.94 4.88
CA TYR A 8 -1.49 7.00 5.60
C TYR A 8 -2.94 7.50 5.62
N CYS A 9 -3.89 6.57 5.74
CA CYS A 9 -5.32 6.88 5.76
C CYS A 9 -5.92 6.60 7.14
N TRP A 10 -6.74 7.54 7.63
CA TRP A 10 -7.67 7.33 8.72
C TRP A 10 -8.97 8.07 8.39
N LEU A 11 -9.97 7.34 7.90
CA LEU A 11 -11.20 7.91 7.33
C LEU A 11 -12.34 8.00 8.35
N SER A 12 -12.17 7.38 9.53
CA SER A 12 -13.11 7.51 10.64
C SER A 12 -12.91 8.84 11.37
N ASN A 13 -14.00 9.37 11.95
CA ASN A 13 -13.92 10.48 12.92
C ASN A 13 -13.53 10.01 14.33
N ASP A 14 -13.42 8.70 14.54
CA ASP A 14 -13.02 8.15 15.83
C ASP A 14 -11.53 8.45 16.11
N PRO A 15 -11.13 8.62 17.36
CA PRO A 15 -9.73 8.78 17.70
C PRO A 15 -8.94 7.53 17.32
N ILE A 16 -7.69 7.73 16.87
CA ILE A 16 -6.78 6.63 16.57
C ILE A 16 -6.54 5.81 17.85
N PRO A 17 -6.80 4.49 17.83
CA PRO A 17 -6.59 3.63 18.99
C PRO A 17 -5.12 3.63 19.48
N SER A 18 -4.91 3.49 20.77
CA SER A 18 -3.57 3.57 21.40
C SER A 18 -2.59 2.52 20.89
N ASN A 19 -3.07 1.33 20.55
CA ASN A 19 -2.24 0.29 19.92
C ASN A 19 -1.76 0.69 18.52
N ILE A 20 -2.60 1.37 17.72
CA ILE A 20 -2.24 1.91 16.40
C ILE A 20 -1.22 3.07 16.60
N GLN A 21 -1.46 3.95 17.57
CA GLN A 21 -0.54 5.04 17.89
C GLN A 21 0.86 4.53 18.21
N HIS A 22 0.97 3.40 18.90
CA HIS A 22 2.26 2.77 19.21
C HIS A 22 3.06 2.40 17.94
N TYR A 23 2.39 1.93 16.87
CA TYR A 23 3.08 1.65 15.61
C TYR A 23 3.55 2.94 14.93
N MET A 24 2.70 3.97 14.92
CA MET A 24 3.06 5.28 14.37
C MET A 24 4.25 5.93 15.10
N ASP A 25 4.46 5.64 16.37
CA ASP A 25 5.64 6.11 17.12
C ASP A 25 6.94 5.49 16.56
N SER A 26 6.89 4.25 16.04
CA SER A 26 8.02 3.65 15.35
C SER A 26 8.38 4.43 14.08
N TRP A 27 7.38 4.97 13.36
CA TRP A 27 7.60 5.77 12.14
C TRP A 27 8.42 7.02 12.46
N LYS A 28 8.02 7.77 13.50
CA LYS A 28 8.75 8.98 13.93
C LYS A 28 10.18 8.65 14.37
N LYS A 29 10.38 7.49 14.98
CA LYS A 29 11.69 7.03 15.43
C LYS A 29 12.64 6.70 14.29
N TYR A 30 12.17 5.97 13.27
CA TYR A 30 13.02 5.45 12.19
C TYR A 30 12.99 6.30 10.91
N LEU A 31 12.03 7.23 10.80
CA LEU A 31 11.82 8.12 9.65
C LEU A 31 11.72 9.59 10.10
N PRO A 32 12.68 10.10 10.94
CA PRO A 32 12.56 11.42 11.56
C PRO A 32 12.63 12.59 10.57
N ASP A 33 13.14 12.34 9.37
CA ASP A 33 13.34 13.32 8.29
C ASP A 33 12.30 13.16 7.15
N TYR A 34 11.22 12.39 7.39
CA TYR A 34 10.11 12.23 6.45
C TYR A 34 8.96 13.17 6.81
N GLU A 35 8.28 13.66 5.79
CA GLU A 35 6.98 14.32 5.94
C GLU A 35 5.90 13.25 6.11
N PHE A 36 4.95 13.46 7.04
CA PHE A 36 3.81 12.57 7.27
C PHE A 36 2.53 13.23 6.81
N ILE A 37 1.84 12.62 5.85
CA ILE A 37 0.57 13.12 5.30
C ILE A 37 -0.56 12.18 5.69
N HIS A 38 -1.41 12.67 6.59
CA HIS A 38 -2.67 12.02 6.94
C HIS A 38 -3.72 12.32 5.87
N TRP A 39 -4.29 11.26 5.30
CA TRP A 39 -5.40 11.35 4.36
C TRP A 39 -6.71 11.10 5.07
N ASN A 40 -7.60 12.08 5.00
CA ASN A 40 -8.97 12.10 5.45
C ASN A 40 -9.80 12.93 4.45
N PHE A 41 -11.09 13.17 4.72
CA PHE A 41 -11.93 13.95 3.81
C PHE A 41 -11.80 15.47 3.93
N ASP A 42 -10.96 15.99 4.82
CA ASP A 42 -10.51 17.39 4.75
C ASP A 42 -9.48 17.59 3.65
N LYS A 43 -8.73 16.52 3.31
CA LYS A 43 -7.66 16.54 2.31
C LYS A 43 -8.05 15.90 0.98
N PHE A 44 -8.91 14.91 0.99
CA PHE A 44 -9.42 14.23 -0.19
C PHE A 44 -10.89 14.53 -0.40
N ASP A 45 -11.24 15.10 -1.57
CA ASP A 45 -12.65 15.30 -1.91
C ASP A 45 -13.33 13.96 -2.22
N LYS A 46 -14.16 13.50 -1.28
CA LYS A 46 -14.92 12.25 -1.40
C LYS A 46 -15.76 12.20 -2.68
N SER A 47 -16.30 13.34 -3.13
CA SER A 47 -17.16 13.44 -4.30
C SER A 47 -16.41 13.25 -5.63
N SER A 48 -15.07 13.37 -5.62
CA SER A 48 -14.23 13.20 -6.80
C SER A 48 -14.12 11.74 -7.27
N SER A 49 -14.50 10.76 -6.43
CA SER A 49 -14.47 9.34 -6.76
C SER A 49 -15.74 8.63 -6.32
N ARG A 50 -16.47 8.09 -7.30
CA ARG A 50 -17.66 7.27 -7.04
C ARG A 50 -17.33 6.07 -6.13
N TRP A 51 -16.20 5.39 -6.38
CA TRP A 51 -15.73 4.26 -5.58
C TRP A 51 -15.55 4.66 -4.12
N VAL A 52 -14.82 5.75 -3.86
CA VAL A 52 -14.56 6.23 -2.49
C VAL A 52 -15.85 6.61 -1.78
N SER A 53 -16.73 7.36 -2.47
CA SER A 53 -18.02 7.78 -1.90
C SER A 53 -18.87 6.58 -1.51
N GLU A 54 -19.11 5.67 -2.44
CA GLU A 54 -19.94 4.48 -2.21
C GLU A 54 -19.34 3.55 -1.14
N ALA A 55 -18.00 3.31 -1.16
CA ALA A 55 -17.34 2.48 -0.16
C ALA A 55 -17.43 3.08 1.24
N PHE A 56 -17.18 4.38 1.38
CA PHE A 56 -17.26 5.06 2.66
C PHE A 56 -18.67 5.08 3.22
N ASP A 57 -19.70 5.42 2.40
CA ASP A 57 -21.09 5.52 2.82
C ASP A 57 -21.65 4.16 3.28
N ASN A 58 -21.06 3.07 2.79
CA ASN A 58 -21.33 1.69 3.23
C ASN A 58 -20.39 1.19 4.34
N LYS A 59 -19.61 2.08 4.98
CA LYS A 59 -18.67 1.76 6.08
C LYS A 59 -17.59 0.74 5.67
N LYS A 60 -17.22 0.72 4.39
CA LYS A 60 -16.15 -0.11 3.83
C LYS A 60 -14.87 0.73 3.66
N TYR A 61 -14.37 1.26 4.76
CA TYR A 61 -13.30 2.27 4.79
C TYR A 61 -11.99 1.77 4.16
N ALA A 62 -11.64 0.49 4.32
CA ALA A 62 -10.47 -0.10 3.70
C ALA A 62 -10.51 0.03 2.16
N PHE A 63 -11.68 -0.21 1.54
CA PHE A 63 -11.83 -0.07 0.08
C PHE A 63 -11.80 1.40 -0.38
N ALA A 64 -12.27 2.33 0.44
CA ALA A 64 -12.09 3.75 0.17
C ALA A 64 -10.59 4.14 0.25
N ALA A 65 -9.88 3.63 1.25
CA ALA A 65 -8.45 3.84 1.41
C ALA A 65 -7.62 3.22 0.27
N ASP A 66 -8.07 2.13 -0.36
CA ASP A 66 -7.41 1.51 -1.51
C ASP A 66 -7.29 2.47 -2.71
N TYR A 67 -8.31 3.29 -2.96
CA TYR A 67 -8.23 4.34 -3.97
C TYR A 67 -7.33 5.49 -3.52
N ILE A 68 -7.52 5.96 -2.28
CA ILE A 68 -6.83 7.13 -1.76
C ILE A 68 -5.32 6.90 -1.68
N ARG A 69 -4.83 5.67 -1.33
CA ARG A 69 -3.40 5.36 -1.34
C ARG A 69 -2.79 5.47 -2.74
N LEU A 70 -3.49 4.99 -3.77
CA LEU A 70 -3.04 5.12 -5.15
C LEU A 70 -3.05 6.58 -5.62
N TYR A 71 -4.09 7.33 -5.26
CA TYR A 71 -4.19 8.76 -5.54
C TYR A 71 -3.03 9.54 -4.91
N ALA A 72 -2.77 9.32 -3.62
CA ALA A 72 -1.69 9.96 -2.89
C ALA A 72 -0.33 9.69 -3.56
N LEU A 73 -0.04 8.42 -3.83
CA LEU A 73 1.23 8.02 -4.43
C LEU A 73 1.39 8.52 -5.86
N TYR A 74 0.34 8.55 -6.67
CA TYR A 74 0.43 9.10 -8.01
C TYR A 74 0.73 10.60 -8.01
N HIS A 75 0.00 11.37 -7.19
CA HIS A 75 0.11 12.83 -7.21
C HIS A 75 1.33 13.38 -6.47
N TYR A 76 1.79 12.67 -5.45
CA TYR A 76 2.87 13.17 -4.57
C TYR A 76 4.14 12.31 -4.63
N GLY A 77 4.05 11.05 -5.05
CA GLY A 77 5.10 10.07 -4.83
C GLY A 77 5.23 9.78 -3.32
N GLY A 78 6.28 9.06 -2.93
CA GLY A 78 6.53 8.73 -1.52
C GLY A 78 6.16 7.29 -1.21
N ILE A 79 5.90 7.01 0.06
CA ILE A 79 5.64 5.67 0.58
C ILE A 79 4.28 5.70 1.30
N TYR A 80 3.42 4.76 0.98
CA TYR A 80 2.19 4.51 1.72
C TYR A 80 2.45 3.47 2.81
N LEU A 81 1.87 3.69 3.99
CA LEU A 81 1.86 2.74 5.09
C LEU A 81 0.43 2.58 5.63
N ASP A 82 -0.02 1.34 5.78
CA ASP A 82 -1.18 1.04 6.62
C ASP A 82 -0.83 1.32 8.09
N MET A 83 -1.80 1.72 8.89
CA MET A 83 -1.52 2.24 10.25
C MET A 83 -1.15 1.16 11.26
N ASP A 84 -1.36 -0.12 10.93
CA ASP A 84 -0.96 -1.28 11.73
C ASP A 84 0.43 -1.83 11.39
N VAL A 85 1.22 -1.03 10.64
CA VAL A 85 2.59 -1.33 10.27
C VAL A 85 3.57 -0.76 11.28
N GLU A 86 4.43 -1.59 11.85
CA GLU A 86 5.60 -1.17 12.64
C GLU A 86 6.82 -1.00 11.73
N VAL A 87 7.43 0.18 11.74
CA VAL A 87 8.69 0.43 11.02
C VAL A 87 9.86 0.04 11.92
N LEU A 88 10.79 -0.76 11.38
CA LEU A 88 11.96 -1.28 12.10
C LEU A 88 13.27 -0.62 11.65
N LYS A 89 13.29 -0.04 10.43
CA LYS A 89 14.46 0.62 9.84
C LYS A 89 14.05 1.73 8.89
N SER A 90 14.96 2.68 8.66
CA SER A 90 14.76 3.73 7.65
C SER A 90 14.63 3.17 6.23
N PHE A 91 13.71 3.75 5.45
CA PHE A 91 13.56 3.44 4.02
C PHE A 91 14.54 4.19 3.12
N ASN A 92 15.45 4.99 3.67
CA ASN A 92 16.44 5.75 2.90
C ASN A 92 17.16 4.94 1.81
N PRO A 93 17.53 3.65 2.03
CA PRO A 93 18.18 2.84 0.98
C PRO A 93 17.34 2.65 -0.29
N PHE A 94 16.01 2.70 -0.20
CA PHE A 94 15.11 2.47 -1.33
C PHE A 94 14.73 3.73 -2.11
N LEU A 95 15.07 4.93 -1.61
CA LEU A 95 14.62 6.20 -2.20
C LEU A 95 15.19 6.47 -3.60
N SER A 96 16.31 5.82 -3.95
CA SER A 96 16.89 5.90 -5.30
C SER A 96 16.13 5.10 -6.34
N LEU A 97 15.29 4.15 -5.91
CA LEU A 97 14.43 3.36 -6.80
C LEU A 97 13.27 4.20 -7.34
N GLN A 98 12.66 3.72 -8.42
CA GLN A 98 11.39 4.23 -8.93
C GLN A 98 10.21 3.60 -8.17
N THR A 99 10.34 2.31 -7.83
CA THR A 99 9.34 1.55 -7.04
C THR A 99 9.99 0.79 -5.89
N MET A 100 9.41 0.89 -4.70
CA MET A 100 9.67 0.04 -3.54
C MET A 100 8.44 -0.86 -3.32
N MET A 101 8.54 -2.15 -3.66
CA MET A 101 7.43 -3.08 -3.62
C MET A 101 7.91 -4.47 -3.19
N GLY A 102 7.12 -5.18 -2.43
CA GLY A 102 7.40 -6.55 -2.00
C GLY A 102 6.27 -7.53 -2.31
N TRP A 103 6.59 -8.82 -2.18
CA TRP A 103 5.59 -9.88 -2.16
C TRP A 103 4.94 -10.00 -0.78
N GLN A 104 3.67 -10.37 -0.74
CA GLN A 104 3.03 -10.87 0.49
C GLN A 104 3.52 -12.29 0.82
N TYR A 105 3.53 -12.63 2.11
CA TYR A 105 3.95 -13.95 2.56
C TYR A 105 2.77 -14.93 2.54
N GLY A 106 2.89 -16.05 1.79
CA GLY A 106 1.90 -17.13 1.79
C GLY A 106 1.53 -17.68 0.41
N LYS A 107 0.58 -18.64 0.38
CA LYS A 107 0.02 -19.19 -0.86
C LYS A 107 -0.99 -18.21 -1.45
N GLY A 108 -1.00 -18.07 -2.78
CA GLY A 108 -1.88 -17.13 -3.49
C GLY A 108 -1.41 -15.67 -3.35
N LYS A 109 -0.11 -15.49 -3.39
CA LYS A 109 0.59 -14.23 -3.17
C LYS A 109 0.08 -13.13 -4.09
N GLY A 110 -0.22 -11.98 -3.51
CA GLY A 110 -0.30 -10.69 -4.19
C GLY A 110 0.91 -9.84 -3.86
N LEU A 111 0.95 -8.66 -4.44
CA LEU A 111 1.90 -7.63 -4.08
C LEU A 111 1.56 -7.05 -2.69
N GLU A 112 2.58 -6.62 -1.93
CA GLU A 112 2.37 -5.99 -0.64
C GLU A 112 1.95 -4.53 -0.84
N VAL A 113 0.71 -4.21 -0.53
CA VAL A 113 0.15 -2.87 -0.71
C VAL A 113 -0.14 -2.15 0.62
N ALA A 114 0.08 -2.82 1.76
CA ALA A 114 0.05 -2.16 3.06
C ALA A 114 1.30 -1.28 3.29
N ALA A 115 2.38 -1.56 2.53
CA ALA A 115 3.59 -0.76 2.55
C ALA A 115 4.30 -0.81 1.18
N PHE A 116 4.20 0.26 0.42
CA PHE A 116 4.90 0.39 -0.86
C PHE A 116 5.17 1.85 -1.20
N GLY A 117 6.15 2.08 -2.05
CA GLY A 117 6.57 3.43 -2.41
C GLY A 117 6.85 3.57 -3.89
N VAL A 118 6.64 4.77 -4.42
CA VAL A 118 6.89 5.10 -5.82
C VAL A 118 7.37 6.54 -5.99
N GLU A 119 8.02 6.80 -7.10
CA GLU A 119 8.24 8.16 -7.54
C GLU A 119 6.92 8.81 -7.99
N ARG A 120 6.90 10.13 -7.97
CA ARG A 120 5.73 10.90 -8.38
C ARG A 120 5.40 10.64 -9.85
N HIS A 121 4.09 10.54 -10.17
CA HIS A 121 3.56 10.27 -11.51
C HIS A 121 3.99 8.90 -12.09
N SER A 122 4.21 7.91 -11.23
CA SER A 122 4.45 6.54 -11.65
C SER A 122 3.38 6.06 -12.64
N SER A 123 3.81 5.59 -13.81
CA SER A 123 2.90 5.16 -14.88
C SER A 123 2.03 3.97 -14.50
N TRP A 124 2.61 3.01 -13.77
CA TRP A 124 1.84 1.85 -13.33
C TRP A 124 0.81 2.18 -12.24
N VAL A 125 1.12 3.13 -11.34
CA VAL A 125 0.14 3.60 -10.36
C VAL A 125 -1.01 4.31 -11.06
N LYS A 126 -0.72 5.06 -12.15
CA LYS A 126 -1.76 5.67 -12.98
C LYS A 126 -2.70 4.62 -13.57
N LEU A 127 -2.16 3.52 -14.12
CA LEU A 127 -2.98 2.43 -14.65
C LEU A 127 -3.89 1.82 -13.58
N CYS A 128 -3.36 1.61 -12.36
CA CYS A 128 -4.15 1.13 -11.23
C CYS A 128 -5.25 2.13 -10.86
N LEU A 129 -4.93 3.42 -10.80
CA LEU A 129 -5.89 4.47 -10.47
C LEU A 129 -6.99 4.56 -11.54
N ASP A 130 -6.63 4.50 -12.82
CA ASP A 130 -7.57 4.54 -13.95
C ASP A 130 -8.54 3.35 -13.96
N SER A 131 -8.15 2.21 -13.37
CA SER A 131 -9.03 1.05 -13.24
C SER A 131 -10.25 1.30 -12.34
N TYR A 132 -10.22 2.37 -11.54
CA TYR A 132 -11.35 2.83 -10.73
C TYR A 132 -12.21 3.87 -11.45
N ASP A 133 -11.81 4.38 -12.63
CA ASP A 133 -12.61 5.40 -13.34
C ASP A 133 -13.99 4.85 -13.65
N LYS A 134 -15.03 5.58 -13.20
CA LYS A 134 -16.45 5.19 -13.33
C LYS A 134 -16.84 3.84 -12.74
N ARG A 135 -15.91 3.11 -12.10
CA ARG A 135 -16.18 1.84 -11.44
C ARG A 135 -17.05 2.06 -10.21
N PRO A 136 -18.23 1.42 -10.11
CA PRO A 136 -19.04 1.47 -8.90
C PRO A 136 -18.46 0.55 -7.83
N PHE A 137 -18.57 0.94 -6.56
CA PHE A 137 -18.33 0.03 -5.45
C PHE A 137 -19.58 -0.79 -5.12
N VAL A 138 -20.77 -0.16 -5.25
CA VAL A 138 -22.06 -0.83 -5.11
C VAL A 138 -22.54 -1.28 -6.49
N LEU A 139 -22.69 -2.59 -6.64
CA LEU A 139 -23.13 -3.21 -7.89
C LEU A 139 -24.65 -3.05 -8.09
N PRO A 140 -25.18 -3.23 -9.32
CA PRO A 140 -26.62 -3.06 -9.60
C PRO A 140 -27.54 -3.97 -8.79
N ASP A 141 -27.06 -5.11 -8.31
CA ASP A 141 -27.79 -6.04 -7.44
C ASP A 141 -27.71 -5.70 -5.96
N GLY A 142 -27.04 -4.59 -5.60
CA GLY A 142 -26.85 -4.13 -4.23
C GLY A 142 -25.68 -4.79 -3.50
N SER A 143 -24.98 -5.74 -4.12
CA SER A 143 -23.74 -6.30 -3.58
C SER A 143 -22.56 -5.34 -3.73
N PHE A 144 -21.42 -5.66 -3.09
CA PHE A 144 -20.21 -4.84 -3.18
C PHE A 144 -19.17 -5.49 -4.08
N ASP A 145 -18.45 -4.67 -4.83
CA ASP A 145 -17.33 -5.10 -5.68
C ASP A 145 -16.06 -5.37 -4.83
N ILE A 146 -16.07 -6.47 -4.10
CA ILE A 146 -15.01 -6.86 -3.15
C ILE A 146 -14.25 -8.14 -3.55
N LEU A 147 -14.54 -8.68 -4.73
CA LEU A 147 -13.96 -9.96 -5.18
C LEU A 147 -12.47 -9.87 -5.51
N GLN A 148 -11.97 -8.68 -5.81
CA GLN A 148 -10.56 -8.46 -6.09
C GLN A 148 -9.98 -7.45 -5.09
N PRO A 149 -9.34 -7.91 -4.02
CA PRO A 149 -8.61 -7.04 -3.11
C PRO A 149 -7.44 -6.36 -3.84
N LEU A 150 -7.05 -5.16 -3.37
CA LEU A 150 -6.06 -4.32 -4.03
C LEU A 150 -4.74 -5.05 -4.39
N PRO A 151 -4.16 -5.94 -3.55
CA PRO A 151 -2.96 -6.70 -3.91
C PRO A 151 -3.09 -7.44 -5.24
N LEU A 152 -4.19 -8.15 -5.44
CA LEU A 152 -4.46 -8.90 -6.67
C LEU A 152 -4.84 -7.99 -7.83
N GLN A 153 -5.53 -6.88 -7.56
CA GLN A 153 -5.90 -5.90 -8.59
C GLN A 153 -4.65 -5.23 -9.15
N VAL A 154 -3.71 -4.81 -8.30
CA VAL A 154 -2.44 -4.20 -8.74
C VAL A 154 -1.64 -5.19 -9.57
N GLU A 155 -1.41 -6.41 -9.08
CA GLU A 155 -0.68 -7.46 -9.80
C GLU A 155 -1.30 -7.73 -11.18
N LYS A 156 -2.62 -7.94 -11.24
CA LYS A 156 -3.34 -8.18 -12.50
C LYS A 156 -3.27 -6.99 -13.46
N THR A 157 -3.40 -5.77 -12.93
CA THR A 157 -3.29 -4.56 -13.76
C THR A 157 -1.91 -4.47 -14.39
N LEU A 158 -0.86 -4.70 -13.63
CA LEU A 158 0.52 -4.69 -14.12
C LEU A 158 0.72 -5.74 -15.22
N LEU A 159 0.39 -7.00 -14.95
CA LEU A 159 0.57 -8.10 -15.90
C LEU A 159 -0.24 -7.90 -17.19
N ASN A 160 -1.48 -7.44 -17.09
CA ASN A 160 -2.34 -7.18 -18.25
C ASN A 160 -1.84 -6.01 -19.10
N ASN A 161 -1.04 -5.11 -18.55
CA ASN A 161 -0.44 -3.99 -19.29
C ASN A 161 1.03 -4.25 -19.67
N GLY A 162 1.49 -5.51 -19.60
CA GLY A 162 2.79 -5.94 -20.11
C GLY A 162 3.96 -5.69 -19.17
N TYR A 163 3.71 -5.41 -17.88
CA TYR A 163 4.78 -5.31 -16.91
C TYR A 163 5.28 -6.69 -16.48
N ASP A 164 6.60 -6.83 -16.40
CA ASP A 164 7.28 -7.99 -15.80
C ASP A 164 7.58 -7.72 -14.32
N LEU A 165 7.13 -8.59 -13.44
CA LEU A 165 7.42 -8.54 -12.00
C LEU A 165 8.68 -9.37 -11.71
N ILE A 166 9.80 -8.70 -11.50
CA ILE A 166 11.11 -9.31 -11.34
C ILE A 166 11.41 -9.51 -9.86
N SER A 167 11.38 -10.75 -9.39
CA SER A 167 11.81 -11.06 -8.02
C SER A 167 13.29 -10.79 -7.85
N VAL A 168 13.64 -9.95 -6.88
CA VAL A 168 15.02 -9.60 -6.52
C VAL A 168 15.34 -10.10 -5.12
N THR A 169 16.62 -10.21 -4.77
CA THR A 169 17.04 -10.66 -3.43
C THR A 169 17.77 -9.57 -2.64
N SER A 170 18.17 -8.51 -3.32
CA SER A 170 18.92 -7.41 -2.73
C SER A 170 18.53 -6.06 -3.34
N LEU A 171 18.91 -4.97 -2.66
CA LEU A 171 18.77 -3.62 -3.19
C LEU A 171 19.64 -3.42 -4.45
N GLU A 172 20.82 -4.01 -4.46
CA GLU A 172 21.74 -3.93 -5.62
C GLU A 172 21.11 -4.54 -6.88
N ASP A 173 20.40 -5.66 -6.75
CA ASP A 173 19.68 -6.26 -7.88
C ASP A 173 18.51 -5.40 -8.31
N ALA A 174 17.77 -4.81 -7.36
CA ALA A 174 16.68 -3.89 -7.69
C ALA A 174 17.16 -2.66 -8.46
N MET A 175 18.31 -2.10 -8.11
CA MET A 175 18.90 -0.94 -8.80
C MET A 175 19.32 -1.22 -10.25
N LYS A 176 19.44 -2.48 -10.65
CA LYS A 176 19.75 -2.90 -12.04
C LYS A 176 18.48 -3.00 -12.90
N ILE A 177 17.30 -2.97 -12.29
CA ILE A 177 16.02 -3.05 -13.01
C ILE A 177 15.67 -1.67 -13.56
N ASP A 178 15.46 -1.60 -14.86
CA ASP A 178 14.99 -0.40 -15.55
C ASP A 178 13.47 -0.47 -15.73
N GLU A 179 12.73 0.33 -14.98
CA GLU A 179 11.26 0.40 -15.08
C GLU A 179 10.77 1.01 -16.41
N ALA A 180 11.60 1.76 -17.12
CA ALA A 180 11.28 2.22 -18.47
C ALA A 180 11.12 1.05 -19.46
N SER A 181 11.70 -0.11 -19.16
CA SER A 181 11.50 -1.36 -19.90
C SER A 181 10.32 -2.18 -19.41
N MET A 182 9.39 -1.58 -18.65
CA MET A 182 8.20 -2.22 -18.07
C MET A 182 8.53 -3.39 -17.13
N LYS A 183 9.60 -3.24 -16.34
CA LYS A 183 10.04 -4.21 -15.33
C LYS A 183 10.00 -3.58 -13.96
N ILE A 184 9.42 -4.27 -12.99
CA ILE A 184 9.33 -3.79 -11.60
C ILE A 184 10.06 -4.78 -10.70
N ALA A 185 11.01 -4.28 -9.90
CA ALA A 185 11.70 -5.08 -8.89
C ALA A 185 10.77 -5.38 -7.71
N ILE A 186 10.60 -6.66 -7.39
CA ILE A 186 9.75 -7.09 -6.27
C ILE A 186 10.60 -7.81 -5.23
N PHE A 187 10.68 -7.21 -4.04
CA PHE A 187 11.45 -7.73 -2.91
C PHE A 187 10.78 -8.94 -2.27
N PRO A 188 11.55 -9.82 -1.60
CA PRO A 188 10.99 -10.92 -0.83
C PRO A 188 10.05 -10.39 0.27
N ALA A 189 9.03 -11.17 0.63
CA ALA A 189 8.09 -10.83 1.67
C ALA A 189 8.77 -10.49 3.02
N THR A 190 9.92 -11.08 3.31
CA THR A 190 10.71 -10.79 4.52
C THR A 190 11.18 -9.34 4.64
N PHE A 191 11.16 -8.55 3.57
CA PHE A 191 11.53 -7.12 3.61
C PHE A 191 10.38 -6.26 4.17
N PHE A 192 9.15 -6.44 3.65
CA PHE A 192 8.02 -5.55 3.91
C PHE A 192 6.74 -6.27 4.39
N SER A 193 6.72 -7.60 4.45
CA SER A 193 5.56 -8.39 4.88
C SER A 193 6.01 -9.69 5.56
N PRO A 194 6.79 -9.64 6.65
CA PRO A 194 7.39 -10.84 7.24
C PRO A 194 6.38 -11.77 7.91
N LYS A 195 5.13 -11.32 8.12
CA LYS A 195 4.08 -12.13 8.73
C LYS A 195 3.38 -12.99 7.69
N SER A 196 3.31 -14.28 7.95
CA SER A 196 2.64 -15.24 7.08
C SER A 196 1.13 -15.23 7.29
N PHE A 197 0.37 -15.09 6.20
CA PHE A 197 -1.09 -15.24 6.22
C PHE A 197 -1.56 -16.68 6.47
N THR A 198 -0.67 -17.66 6.33
CA THR A 198 -1.02 -19.08 6.46
C THR A 198 -0.95 -19.58 7.91
N ASP A 199 0.09 -19.18 8.65
CA ASP A 199 0.36 -19.66 10.01
C ASP A 199 0.50 -18.53 11.06
N GLY A 200 0.38 -17.28 10.63
CA GLY A 200 0.50 -16.11 11.51
C GLY A 200 1.92 -15.84 12.04
N VAL A 201 2.91 -16.66 11.65
CA VAL A 201 4.28 -16.54 12.14
C VAL A 201 5.00 -15.37 11.47
N ILE A 202 5.67 -14.55 12.28
CA ILE A 202 6.50 -13.45 11.81
C ILE A 202 7.93 -13.96 11.58
N ARG A 203 8.44 -13.80 10.35
CA ARG A 203 9.75 -14.27 9.92
C ARG A 203 10.65 -13.10 9.58
N THR A 204 11.24 -12.48 10.59
CA THR A 204 12.17 -11.37 10.40
C THR A 204 13.55 -11.86 10.00
N THR A 205 14.27 -11.06 9.23
CA THR A 205 15.66 -11.24 8.83
C THR A 205 16.43 -9.94 9.08
N THR A 206 17.73 -9.94 8.83
CA THR A 206 18.54 -8.71 8.83
C THR A 206 18.07 -7.71 7.76
N ASN A 207 17.27 -8.15 6.78
CA ASN A 207 16.73 -7.33 5.70
C ASN A 207 15.25 -6.96 5.91
N THR A 208 14.70 -7.16 7.10
CA THR A 208 13.32 -6.73 7.42
C THR A 208 13.30 -5.26 7.80
N TYR A 209 12.47 -4.48 7.12
CA TYR A 209 12.33 -3.03 7.31
C TYR A 209 11.06 -2.64 8.05
N LEU A 210 10.06 -3.50 7.99
CA LEU A 210 8.81 -3.31 8.72
C LEU A 210 8.20 -4.65 9.11
N SER A 211 7.24 -4.61 10.03
CA SER A 211 6.44 -5.75 10.45
C SER A 211 4.96 -5.40 10.42
N LEU A 212 4.15 -6.22 9.77
CA LEU A 212 2.70 -6.19 9.89
C LEU A 212 2.32 -7.02 11.12
N ILE A 213 1.86 -6.36 12.18
CA ILE A 213 1.58 -7.04 13.45
C ILE A 213 0.16 -7.58 13.49
N HIS A 214 -0.77 -6.93 12.82
CA HIS A 214 -2.14 -7.42 12.69
C HIS A 214 -2.43 -7.98 11.31
N ILE A 215 -2.72 -9.28 11.26
CA ILE A 215 -3.62 -9.80 10.23
C ILE A 215 -5.01 -9.57 10.80
N SER A 216 -5.68 -8.62 10.21
CA SER A 216 -7.05 -8.37 10.53
C SER A 216 -7.93 -9.51 10.07
N GLU A 217 -8.81 -9.95 10.93
CA GLU A 217 -9.99 -10.66 10.46
C GLU A 217 -10.76 -9.75 9.49
N PRO A 218 -11.29 -10.26 8.36
CA PRO A 218 -11.96 -9.45 7.34
C PRO A 218 -13.13 -8.60 7.85
N THR A 219 -13.60 -8.86 9.07
CA THR A 219 -14.77 -8.21 9.68
C THR A 219 -14.46 -7.02 10.60
N ARG A 220 -13.19 -6.80 11.01
CA ARG A 220 -12.82 -5.71 11.94
C ARG A 220 -12.02 -4.56 11.32
N HIS A 221 -11.58 -4.66 10.08
CA HIS A 221 -10.75 -3.61 9.43
C HIS A 221 -11.52 -2.74 8.47
N ALA A 222 -12.77 -2.51 8.76
CA ALA A 222 -13.55 -1.46 8.13
C ALA A 222 -13.15 -0.05 8.62
N GLN A 223 -12.07 0.13 9.38
CA GLN A 223 -11.73 1.41 10.02
C GLN A 223 -10.31 1.93 9.72
N ILE A 224 -9.58 1.29 8.84
CA ILE A 224 -8.28 1.86 8.40
C ILE A 224 -8.52 2.86 7.30
#